data_1a3b93e6788b1001d710b69df69084fe
#
_entry.id   1a3b93e6788b1001d710b69df69084fe
#
_cell.length_a   1.000
_cell.length_b   1.000
_cell.length_c   1.000
_cell.angle_alpha   90.00
_cell.angle_beta   90.00
_cell.angle_gamma   90.00
#
_symmetry.space_group_name_H-M   'P 1'
#
loop_
_entity.id
_entity.type
_entity.pdbx_description
1 polymer ?
#
loop_
_entity_poly.entity_id
_entity_poly.type
_entity_poly.pdbx_seq_one_letter_code
_entity_poly.pdbx_strand_id
1 'polypeptide(L)'
;MSSTLQRTRVAAGIAFISAILPASAQETLRIRGTIEKVDGPVYVVKNRDGAEVKVTVTDPQLYVAIVKSTMADIKPGQFVGATGMTQPDGSQKAIEVHIFPESMRGTGEGHYDWDLKPNTKMTNANVEQTVGGVDGPVLTVKYKDGEKKVLVTPETAVVTYVIGDKADLKPGTKIFVGAAKKGADGTWQTPRVTYGKDGLTPPM
;
A
#
# COMPACT_ATOMS: atom_id res chain seq x y z
N MET A 1 70.46 53.19 6.45
CA MET A 1 69.13 53.29 7.12
C MET A 1 68.08 52.88 6.09
N SER A 2 67.68 51.61 6.08
CA SER A 2 66.68 51.05 5.11
C SER A 2 65.49 50.55 5.91
N SER A 3 64.37 51.22 5.70
CA SER A 3 63.11 50.93 6.35
C SER A 3 62.30 49.94 5.46
N THR A 4 62.04 48.74 5.96
CA THR A 4 61.31 47.68 5.27
C THR A 4 59.81 47.79 5.66
N LEU A 5 58.94 48.14 4.72
CA LEU A 5 57.51 48.18 4.94
C LEU A 5 56.96 46.75 4.75
N GLN A 6 56.44 46.20 5.83
CA GLN A 6 55.71 44.91 5.84
C GLN A 6 54.26 45.15 5.44
N ARG A 7 53.83 44.57 4.29
CA ARG A 7 52.43 44.61 3.83
C ARG A 7 51.68 43.41 4.39
N THR A 8 50.78 43.65 5.32
CA THR A 8 49.85 42.64 5.86
C THR A 8 48.74 42.40 4.84
N ARG A 9 48.65 41.18 4.33
CA ARG A 9 47.51 40.72 3.48
C ARG A 9 46.41 40.16 4.38
N VAL A 10 45.28 40.85 4.43
CA VAL A 10 44.04 40.34 5.05
C VAL A 10 43.36 39.47 4.04
N ALA A 11 43.27 38.16 4.31
CA ALA A 11 42.48 37.22 3.53
C ALA A 11 41.03 37.21 4.07
N ALA A 12 40.11 37.75 3.30
CA ALA A 12 38.68 37.65 3.61
C ALA A 12 38.16 36.27 3.20
N GLY A 13 37.91 35.41 4.17
CA GLY A 13 37.26 34.12 3.95
C GLY A 13 35.74 34.29 3.76
N ILE A 14 35.22 33.99 2.57
CA ILE A 14 33.79 33.95 2.31
C ILE A 14 33.28 32.59 2.77
N ALA A 15 32.55 32.56 3.88
CA ALA A 15 31.88 31.37 4.37
C ALA A 15 30.57 31.17 3.55
N PHE A 16 30.55 30.16 2.70
CA PHE A 16 29.33 29.69 2.06
C PHE A 16 28.45 28.97 3.09
N ILE A 17 27.38 29.61 3.52
CA ILE A 17 26.33 28.99 4.32
C ILE A 17 25.41 28.26 3.33
N SER A 18 25.59 26.94 3.20
CA SER A 18 24.67 26.10 2.49
C SER A 18 23.37 25.98 3.31
N ALA A 19 22.32 26.66 2.89
CA ALA A 19 20.99 26.51 3.46
C ALA A 19 20.45 25.10 3.07
N ILE A 20 20.43 24.19 4.02
CA ILE A 20 19.76 22.89 3.89
C ILE A 20 18.27 23.19 4.01
N LEU A 21 17.56 23.26 2.88
CA LEU A 21 16.11 23.30 2.85
C LEU A 21 15.58 21.95 3.36
N PRO A 22 14.66 21.92 4.34
CA PRO A 22 14.06 20.68 4.77
C PRO A 22 13.29 20.08 3.57
N ALA A 23 13.62 18.85 3.20
CA ALA A 23 12.85 18.10 2.24
C ALA A 23 11.45 17.89 2.84
N SER A 24 10.46 18.59 2.33
CA SER A 24 9.06 18.42 2.74
C SER A 24 8.65 16.99 2.38
N ALA A 25 8.41 16.14 3.38
CA ALA A 25 7.88 14.80 3.13
C ALA A 25 6.56 14.95 2.37
N GLN A 26 6.49 14.39 1.16
CA GLN A 26 5.29 14.49 0.34
C GLN A 26 4.15 13.74 1.03
N GLU A 27 3.06 14.45 1.28
CA GLU A 27 1.86 13.88 1.91
C GLU A 27 1.35 12.70 1.09
N THR A 28 1.10 11.57 1.75
CA THR A 28 0.53 10.37 1.14
C THR A 28 -0.79 10.03 1.78
N LEU A 29 -1.76 9.59 0.96
CA LEU A 29 -3.09 9.19 1.41
C LEU A 29 -3.43 7.80 0.87
N ARG A 30 -3.97 6.96 1.75
CA ARG A 30 -4.60 5.71 1.37
C ARG A 30 -6.09 5.95 1.17
N ILE A 31 -6.63 5.55 0.01
CA ILE A 31 -8.00 5.87 -0.36
C ILE A 31 -8.78 4.58 -0.56
N ARG A 32 -9.91 4.46 0.12
CA ARG A 32 -10.93 3.42 -0.07
C ARG A 32 -12.27 4.09 -0.27
N GLY A 33 -12.96 3.73 -1.34
CA GLY A 33 -14.23 4.37 -1.62
C GLY A 33 -14.91 3.84 -2.87
N THR A 34 -15.95 4.54 -3.26
CA THR A 34 -16.74 4.24 -4.45
C THR A 34 -16.59 5.38 -5.44
N ILE A 35 -16.36 5.09 -6.70
CA ILE A 35 -16.34 6.08 -7.77
C ILE A 35 -17.74 6.64 -7.95
N GLU A 36 -17.91 7.95 -7.84
CA GLU A 36 -19.17 8.65 -8.13
C GLU A 36 -19.17 9.25 -9.55
N LYS A 37 -18.02 9.73 -10.01
CA LYS A 37 -17.86 10.34 -11.33
C LYS A 37 -16.49 10.04 -11.92
N VAL A 38 -16.43 9.93 -13.24
CA VAL A 38 -15.21 9.81 -14.03
C VAL A 38 -15.12 10.99 -14.99
N ASP A 39 -13.98 11.69 -15.00
CA ASP A 39 -13.71 12.82 -15.88
C ASP A 39 -12.27 12.71 -16.43
N GLY A 40 -12.16 12.05 -17.57
CA GLY A 40 -10.86 11.72 -18.16
C GLY A 40 -9.99 10.86 -17.24
N PRO A 41 -8.82 11.37 -16.77
CA PRO A 41 -7.95 10.66 -15.83
C PRO A 41 -8.35 10.89 -14.37
N VAL A 42 -9.35 11.75 -14.09
CA VAL A 42 -9.76 12.13 -12.74
C VAL A 42 -10.99 11.35 -12.33
N TYR A 43 -10.91 10.71 -11.17
CA TYR A 43 -11.99 9.98 -10.53
C TYR A 43 -12.44 10.73 -9.28
N VAL A 44 -13.71 11.06 -9.19
CA VAL A 44 -14.35 11.56 -7.97
C VAL A 44 -14.78 10.35 -7.17
N VAL A 45 -14.20 10.20 -5.99
CA VAL A 45 -14.37 9.03 -5.13
C VAL A 45 -14.99 9.47 -3.80
N LYS A 46 -16.11 8.88 -3.45
CA LYS A 46 -16.67 8.99 -2.10
C LYS A 46 -15.96 8.00 -1.20
N ASN A 47 -15.18 8.51 -0.25
CA ASN A 47 -14.43 7.68 0.69
C ASN A 47 -15.34 7.05 1.76
N ARG A 48 -14.76 6.22 2.65
CA ARG A 48 -15.52 5.56 3.73
C ARG A 48 -16.15 6.53 4.73
N ASP A 49 -15.56 7.72 4.88
CA ASP A 49 -16.04 8.77 5.79
C ASP A 49 -17.12 9.66 5.16
N GLY A 50 -17.47 9.38 3.89
CA GLY A 50 -18.47 10.12 3.13
C GLY A 50 -17.94 11.37 2.43
N ALA A 51 -16.65 11.69 2.57
CA ALA A 51 -16.04 12.82 1.89
C ALA A 51 -15.69 12.51 0.42
N GLU A 52 -15.81 13.52 -0.44
CA GLU A 52 -15.34 13.43 -1.82
C GLU A 52 -13.84 13.65 -1.90
N VAL A 53 -13.17 12.74 -2.61
CA VAL A 53 -11.73 12.80 -2.89
C VAL A 53 -11.50 12.71 -4.39
N LYS A 54 -10.76 13.65 -4.96
CA LYS A 54 -10.37 13.62 -6.38
C LYS A 54 -9.05 12.85 -6.54
N VAL A 55 -9.09 11.78 -7.33
CA VAL A 55 -7.95 10.92 -7.61
C VAL A 55 -7.60 11.02 -9.09
N THR A 56 -6.38 11.43 -9.40
CA THR A 56 -5.85 11.44 -10.76
C THR A 56 -4.97 10.22 -10.97
N VAL A 57 -5.28 9.41 -11.97
CA VAL A 57 -4.42 8.28 -12.36
C VAL A 57 -3.37 8.77 -13.35
N THR A 58 -2.10 8.68 -12.93
CA THR A 58 -0.93 9.15 -13.70
C THR A 58 -0.22 8.00 -14.39
N ASP A 59 0.61 8.30 -15.37
CA ASP A 59 1.43 7.29 -16.05
C ASP A 59 2.53 6.71 -15.12
N PRO A 60 2.89 5.42 -15.30
CA PRO A 60 2.18 4.41 -16.09
C PRO A 60 0.85 4.02 -15.43
N GLN A 61 -0.25 4.10 -16.18
CA GLN A 61 -1.58 3.78 -15.65
C GLN A 61 -1.71 2.27 -15.43
N LEU A 62 -1.79 1.85 -14.16
CA LEU A 62 -1.92 0.45 -13.76
C LEU A 62 -3.29 0.22 -13.12
N TYR A 63 -4.09 -0.59 -13.77
CA TYR A 63 -5.40 -1.01 -13.28
C TYR A 63 -5.30 -2.46 -12.83
N VAL A 64 -5.65 -2.71 -11.57
CA VAL A 64 -5.56 -4.03 -10.96
C VAL A 64 -6.93 -4.42 -10.45
N ALA A 65 -7.49 -5.49 -10.98
CA ALA A 65 -8.76 -6.02 -10.50
C ALA A 65 -8.54 -7.05 -9.39
N ILE A 66 -9.45 -7.05 -8.42
CA ILE A 66 -9.50 -8.06 -7.37
C ILE A 66 -10.68 -8.97 -7.64
N VAL A 67 -10.41 -10.26 -7.64
CA VAL A 67 -11.42 -11.32 -7.78
C VAL A 67 -11.39 -12.25 -6.56
N LYS A 68 -12.52 -12.92 -6.30
CA LYS A 68 -12.59 -13.93 -5.24
C LYS A 68 -11.62 -15.07 -5.53
N SER A 69 -11.02 -15.59 -4.48
CA SER A 69 -10.18 -16.77 -4.47
C SER A 69 -10.58 -17.65 -3.28
N THR A 70 -9.86 -18.74 -3.06
CA THR A 70 -10.14 -19.69 -1.98
C THR A 70 -8.86 -20.04 -1.24
N MET A 71 -9.01 -20.58 -0.04
CA MET A 71 -7.87 -21.11 0.73
C MET A 71 -7.11 -22.21 -0.05
N ALA A 72 -7.81 -22.97 -0.91
CA ALA A 72 -7.20 -24.01 -1.74
C ALA A 72 -6.24 -23.46 -2.80
N ASP A 73 -6.35 -22.18 -3.14
CA ASP A 73 -5.47 -21.52 -4.10
C ASP A 73 -4.17 -21.03 -3.47
N ILE A 74 -4.09 -20.96 -2.13
CA ILE A 74 -2.88 -20.56 -1.41
C ILE A 74 -1.92 -21.75 -1.31
N LYS A 75 -0.73 -21.62 -1.90
CA LYS A 75 0.29 -22.66 -1.97
C LYS A 75 1.58 -22.24 -1.30
N PRO A 76 2.37 -23.16 -0.74
CA PRO A 76 3.74 -22.87 -0.32
C PRO A 76 4.55 -22.20 -1.43
N GLY A 77 5.37 -21.26 -1.06
CA GLY A 77 6.20 -20.47 -1.97
C GLY A 77 5.50 -19.26 -2.60
N GLN A 78 4.16 -19.14 -2.51
CA GLN A 78 3.48 -17.94 -2.98
C GLN A 78 3.71 -16.75 -2.05
N PHE A 79 3.68 -15.54 -2.62
CA PHE A 79 3.70 -14.29 -1.87
C PHE A 79 2.25 -13.85 -1.61
N VAL A 80 1.91 -13.66 -0.35
CA VAL A 80 0.56 -13.28 0.08
C VAL A 80 0.60 -12.05 0.98
N GLY A 81 -0.50 -11.32 1.03
CA GLY A 81 -0.75 -10.33 2.06
C GLY A 81 -1.90 -10.80 2.93
N ALA A 82 -1.83 -10.54 4.22
CA ALA A 82 -2.89 -10.83 5.16
C ALA A 82 -3.16 -9.62 6.05
N THR A 83 -4.39 -9.14 6.02
CA THR A 83 -4.86 -8.13 6.98
C THR A 83 -5.62 -8.82 8.10
N GLY A 84 -5.26 -8.54 9.34
CA GLY A 84 -5.91 -9.17 10.48
C GLY A 84 -5.59 -8.53 11.81
N MET A 85 -6.08 -9.14 12.87
CA MET A 85 -5.88 -8.70 14.25
C MET A 85 -4.92 -9.64 14.97
N THR A 86 -3.96 -9.06 15.70
CA THR A 86 -3.05 -9.83 16.55
C THR A 86 -3.82 -10.53 17.66
N GLN A 87 -3.53 -11.82 17.86
CA GLN A 87 -4.09 -12.63 18.92
C GLN A 87 -3.17 -12.64 20.15
N PRO A 88 -3.65 -13.05 21.34
CA PRO A 88 -2.82 -13.12 22.56
C PRO A 88 -1.57 -14.00 22.45
N ASP A 89 -1.59 -15.02 21.60
CA ASP A 89 -0.46 -15.90 21.30
C ASP A 89 0.54 -15.33 20.28
N GLY A 90 0.32 -14.10 19.84
CA GLY A 90 1.14 -13.43 18.83
C GLY A 90 0.81 -13.80 17.38
N SER A 91 -0.10 -14.74 17.14
CA SER A 91 -0.61 -15.03 15.79
C SER A 91 -1.49 -13.90 15.27
N GLN A 92 -1.86 -13.96 14.01
CA GLN A 92 -2.75 -13.01 13.37
C GLN A 92 -4.02 -13.72 12.87
N LYS A 93 -5.19 -13.35 13.38
CA LYS A 93 -6.48 -13.81 12.82
C LYS A 93 -6.81 -12.94 11.61
N ALA A 94 -6.80 -13.54 10.42
CA ALA A 94 -7.02 -12.83 9.18
C ALA A 94 -8.48 -12.40 8.99
N ILE A 95 -8.67 -11.14 8.61
CA ILE A 95 -9.91 -10.60 8.06
C ILE A 95 -9.95 -10.89 6.57
N GLU A 96 -8.80 -10.72 5.93
CA GLU A 96 -8.61 -11.03 4.51
C GLU A 96 -7.21 -11.62 4.26
N VAL A 97 -7.10 -12.38 3.15
CA VAL A 97 -5.82 -12.80 2.57
C VAL A 97 -5.89 -12.54 1.07
N HIS A 98 -4.89 -11.87 0.53
CA HIS A 98 -4.75 -11.68 -0.90
C HIS A 98 -3.50 -12.35 -1.45
N ILE A 99 -3.66 -13.05 -2.57
CA ILE A 99 -2.56 -13.72 -3.28
C ILE A 99 -2.00 -12.75 -4.29
N PHE A 100 -0.73 -12.42 -4.19
CA PHE A 100 -0.05 -11.61 -5.18
C PHE A 100 0.34 -12.43 -6.41
N PRO A 101 0.20 -11.88 -7.63
CA PRO A 101 0.86 -12.46 -8.80
C PRO A 101 2.38 -12.35 -8.64
N GLU A 102 3.13 -13.23 -9.30
CA GLU A 102 4.59 -13.28 -9.17
C GLU A 102 5.26 -11.94 -9.51
N SER A 103 4.72 -11.20 -10.48
CA SER A 103 5.19 -9.86 -10.86
C SER A 103 5.09 -8.81 -9.73
N MET A 104 4.34 -9.10 -8.68
CA MET A 104 4.17 -8.23 -7.51
C MET A 104 4.84 -8.79 -6.25
N ARG A 105 5.62 -9.87 -6.36
CA ARG A 105 6.36 -10.43 -5.23
C ARG A 105 7.23 -9.37 -4.56
N GLY A 106 7.27 -9.35 -3.23
CA GLY A 106 8.02 -8.38 -2.43
C GLY A 106 7.30 -7.04 -2.22
N THR A 107 6.12 -6.82 -2.83
CA THR A 107 5.37 -5.58 -2.61
C THR A 107 5.02 -5.40 -1.14
N GLY A 108 5.59 -4.35 -0.52
CA GLY A 108 5.33 -4.02 0.89
C GLY A 108 5.65 -5.16 1.85
N GLU A 109 6.67 -5.99 1.58
CA GLU A 109 7.06 -7.11 2.44
C GLU A 109 7.31 -6.65 3.87
N GLY A 110 6.75 -7.39 4.85
CA GLY A 110 6.89 -7.09 6.26
C GLY A 110 5.60 -7.26 7.07
N HIS A 111 5.66 -6.81 8.33
CA HIS A 111 4.53 -6.80 9.26
C HIS A 111 4.41 -5.42 9.91
N TYR A 112 3.27 -4.72 9.69
CA TYR A 112 3.11 -3.32 10.08
C TYR A 112 1.64 -2.94 10.33
N ASP A 113 1.45 -1.75 10.93
CA ASP A 113 0.12 -1.20 11.19
C ASP A 113 -0.67 -0.97 9.91
N TRP A 114 -1.95 -1.32 9.95
CA TRP A 114 -2.86 -1.18 8.83
C TRP A 114 -4.16 -0.49 9.26
N ASP A 115 -4.80 0.20 8.33
CA ASP A 115 -5.95 1.05 8.60
C ASP A 115 -7.28 0.49 8.07
N LEU A 116 -7.36 -0.83 7.85
CA LEU A 116 -8.62 -1.45 7.42
C LEU A 116 -9.70 -1.31 8.50
N LYS A 117 -9.32 -1.60 9.74
CA LYS A 117 -10.08 -1.39 10.98
C LYS A 117 -9.10 -0.98 12.09
N PRO A 118 -9.59 -0.43 13.23
CA PRO A 118 -8.73 -0.21 14.39
C PRO A 118 -7.95 -1.47 14.78
N ASN A 119 -6.68 -1.30 15.13
CA ASN A 119 -5.77 -2.37 15.59
C ASN A 119 -5.49 -3.48 14.57
N THR A 120 -5.75 -3.25 13.27
CA THR A 120 -5.36 -4.21 12.25
C THR A 120 -3.89 -4.06 11.85
N LYS A 121 -3.30 -5.19 11.48
CA LYS A 121 -1.95 -5.32 10.95
C LYS A 121 -2.02 -5.88 9.54
N MET A 122 -1.09 -5.46 8.69
CA MET A 122 -0.81 -6.07 7.39
C MET A 122 0.45 -6.92 7.51
N THR A 123 0.42 -8.13 6.98
CA THR A 123 1.59 -9.00 6.83
C THR A 123 1.72 -9.40 5.37
N ASN A 124 2.73 -8.90 4.68
CA ASN A 124 3.07 -9.32 3.32
C ASN A 124 4.31 -10.21 3.37
N ALA A 125 4.18 -11.45 2.95
CA ALA A 125 5.18 -12.48 3.20
C ALA A 125 5.07 -13.67 2.25
N ASN A 126 6.10 -14.51 2.22
CA ASN A 126 6.08 -15.78 1.52
C ASN A 126 5.40 -16.86 2.39
N VAL A 127 4.55 -17.67 1.80
CA VAL A 127 3.95 -18.83 2.47
C VAL A 127 5.00 -19.94 2.56
N GLU A 128 5.37 -20.31 3.79
CA GLU A 128 6.26 -21.45 4.03
C GLU A 128 5.46 -22.74 4.06
N GLN A 129 4.38 -22.76 4.84
CA GLN A 129 3.52 -23.95 4.98
C GLN A 129 2.08 -23.57 5.35
N THR A 130 1.19 -24.52 5.10
CA THR A 130 -0.20 -24.49 5.57
C THR A 130 -0.47 -25.70 6.42
N VAL A 131 -0.98 -25.51 7.62
CA VAL A 131 -1.34 -26.61 8.56
C VAL A 131 -2.82 -26.52 8.89
N GLY A 132 -3.49 -27.66 8.95
CA GLY A 132 -4.87 -27.72 9.46
C GLY A 132 -4.90 -27.33 10.95
N GLY A 133 -5.90 -26.55 11.35
CA GLY A 133 -6.17 -26.18 12.74
C GLY A 133 -7.63 -26.38 13.10
N VAL A 134 -7.96 -26.37 14.40
CA VAL A 134 -9.34 -26.58 14.91
C VAL A 134 -10.26 -25.44 14.43
N ASP A 135 -9.76 -24.21 14.43
CA ASP A 135 -10.52 -22.99 14.04
C ASP A 135 -10.32 -22.61 12.57
N GLY A 136 -9.65 -23.44 11.79
CA GLY A 136 -9.32 -23.22 10.38
C GLY A 136 -7.84 -23.42 10.08
N PRO A 137 -7.45 -23.37 8.79
CA PRO A 137 -6.05 -23.48 8.39
C PRO A 137 -5.19 -22.34 8.95
N VAL A 138 -3.97 -22.69 9.32
CA VAL A 138 -2.93 -21.74 9.75
C VAL A 138 -1.84 -21.69 8.70
N LEU A 139 -1.60 -20.51 8.14
CA LEU A 139 -0.47 -20.22 7.27
C LEU A 139 0.73 -19.82 8.15
N THR A 140 1.86 -20.45 7.95
CA THR A 140 3.14 -19.89 8.41
C THR A 140 3.72 -19.08 7.26
N VAL A 141 3.88 -17.79 7.46
CA VAL A 141 4.37 -16.84 6.44
C VAL A 141 5.66 -16.19 6.92
N LYS A 142 6.64 -16.08 6.03
CA LYS A 142 7.98 -15.56 6.33
C LYS A 142 8.28 -14.32 5.49
N TYR A 143 8.75 -13.29 6.16
CA TYR A 143 9.23 -12.04 5.58
C TYR A 143 10.65 -11.76 6.08
N LYS A 144 11.32 -10.77 5.50
CA LYS A 144 12.74 -10.46 5.75
C LYS A 144 13.12 -10.44 7.23
N ASP A 145 12.28 -9.84 8.08
CA ASP A 145 12.62 -9.57 9.49
C ASP A 145 11.89 -10.51 10.48
N GLY A 146 11.23 -11.57 9.97
CA GLY A 146 10.55 -12.52 10.85
C GLY A 146 9.55 -13.44 10.17
N GLU A 147 8.74 -14.07 11.01
CA GLU A 147 7.63 -14.92 10.56
C GLU A 147 6.34 -14.60 11.31
N LYS A 148 5.21 -15.01 10.76
CA LYS A 148 3.91 -14.87 11.38
C LYS A 148 3.05 -16.10 11.10
N LYS A 149 2.33 -16.55 12.12
CA LYS A 149 1.22 -17.50 11.96
C LYS A 149 -0.05 -16.70 11.64
N VAL A 150 -0.71 -17.04 10.56
CA VAL A 150 -1.94 -16.39 10.11
C VAL A 150 -3.06 -17.42 10.13
N LEU A 151 -4.02 -17.25 11.03
CA LEU A 151 -5.23 -18.07 11.11
C LEU A 151 -6.23 -17.59 10.05
N VAL A 152 -6.62 -18.49 9.17
CA VAL A 152 -7.62 -18.25 8.12
C VAL A 152 -8.90 -18.97 8.50
N THR A 153 -9.95 -18.22 8.83
CA THR A 153 -11.25 -18.76 9.23
C THR A 153 -12.24 -18.76 8.05
N PRO A 154 -13.40 -19.42 8.16
CA PRO A 154 -14.43 -19.39 7.11
C PRO A 154 -14.92 -17.96 6.75
N GLU A 155 -14.80 -17.02 7.69
CA GLU A 155 -15.17 -15.61 7.50
C GLU A 155 -14.08 -14.79 6.80
N THR A 156 -12.86 -15.33 6.69
CA THR A 156 -11.73 -14.65 6.05
C THR A 156 -11.99 -14.52 4.54
N ALA A 157 -11.97 -13.29 4.03
CA ALA A 157 -12.04 -13.05 2.61
C ALA A 157 -10.72 -13.47 1.94
N VAL A 158 -10.76 -14.43 1.00
CA VAL A 158 -9.60 -14.78 0.18
C VAL A 158 -9.80 -14.23 -1.22
N VAL A 159 -8.81 -13.45 -1.70
CA VAL A 159 -8.86 -12.79 -3.00
C VAL A 159 -7.53 -12.92 -3.73
N THR A 160 -7.54 -12.63 -5.03
CA THR A 160 -6.31 -12.53 -5.82
C THR A 160 -6.37 -11.34 -6.76
N TYR A 161 -5.21 -10.89 -7.20
CA TYR A 161 -5.07 -9.82 -8.18
C TYR A 161 -5.02 -10.40 -9.59
N VAL A 162 -5.72 -9.72 -10.50
CA VAL A 162 -5.66 -9.97 -11.95
C VAL A 162 -5.44 -8.65 -12.69
N ILE A 163 -5.01 -8.72 -13.94
CA ILE A 163 -4.90 -7.53 -14.78
C ILE A 163 -6.28 -6.92 -14.92
N GLY A 164 -6.39 -5.64 -14.64
CA GLY A 164 -7.63 -4.88 -14.72
C GLY A 164 -7.72 -4.08 -16.02
N ASP A 165 -8.92 -3.55 -16.28
CA ASP A 165 -9.20 -2.65 -17.40
C ASP A 165 -9.71 -1.30 -16.88
N LYS A 166 -9.27 -0.21 -17.51
CA LYS A 166 -9.77 1.14 -17.24
C LYS A 166 -11.29 1.23 -17.43
N ALA A 167 -11.86 0.50 -18.39
CA ALA A 167 -13.28 0.49 -18.69
C ALA A 167 -14.14 -0.02 -17.51
N ASP A 168 -13.57 -0.77 -16.59
CA ASP A 168 -14.25 -1.24 -15.38
C ASP A 168 -14.39 -0.14 -14.31
N LEU A 169 -13.59 0.95 -14.41
CA LEU A 169 -13.62 2.06 -13.47
C LEU A 169 -14.72 3.06 -13.83
N LYS A 170 -15.93 2.76 -13.45
CA LYS A 170 -17.15 3.55 -13.72
C LYS A 170 -17.88 3.89 -12.41
N PRO A 171 -18.83 4.82 -12.43
CA PRO A 171 -19.64 5.11 -11.24
C PRO A 171 -20.22 3.83 -10.61
N GLY A 172 -20.09 3.72 -9.28
CA GLY A 172 -20.43 2.53 -8.49
C GLY A 172 -19.28 1.55 -8.26
N THR A 173 -18.17 1.64 -9.01
CA THR A 173 -17.00 0.76 -8.79
C THR A 173 -16.32 1.10 -7.47
N LYS A 174 -16.07 0.07 -6.65
CA LYS A 174 -15.36 0.20 -5.37
C LYS A 174 -13.86 0.04 -5.59
N ILE A 175 -13.10 1.00 -5.10
CA ILE A 175 -11.65 1.08 -5.33
C ILE A 175 -10.85 1.12 -4.04
N PHE A 176 -9.58 0.74 -4.19
CA PHE A 176 -8.52 0.91 -3.22
C PHE A 176 -7.29 1.51 -3.89
N VAL A 177 -6.75 2.56 -3.29
CA VAL A 177 -5.45 3.16 -3.64
C VAL A 177 -4.56 3.08 -2.41
N GLY A 178 -3.49 2.30 -2.50
CA GLY A 178 -2.60 2.04 -1.36
C GLY A 178 -1.75 3.24 -0.95
N ALA A 179 -1.38 4.08 -1.92
CA ALA A 179 -0.65 5.33 -1.68
C ALA A 179 -0.90 6.30 -2.83
N ALA A 180 -1.58 7.39 -2.54
CA ALA A 180 -1.70 8.53 -3.43
C ALA A 180 -0.87 9.69 -2.88
N LYS A 181 -0.24 10.47 -3.74
CA LYS A 181 0.54 11.65 -3.39
C LYS A 181 -0.24 12.91 -3.72
N LYS A 182 -0.13 13.93 -2.89
CA LYS A 182 -0.77 15.22 -3.16
C LYS A 182 -0.13 15.88 -4.37
N GLY A 183 -0.92 16.14 -5.40
CA GLY A 183 -0.52 16.88 -6.59
C GLY A 183 -0.58 18.40 -6.39
N ALA A 184 0.14 19.14 -7.22
CA ALA A 184 0.10 20.60 -7.22
C ALA A 184 -1.28 21.17 -7.63
N ASP A 185 -2.05 20.39 -8.36
CA ASP A 185 -3.42 20.68 -8.78
C ASP A 185 -4.48 20.44 -7.69
N GLY A 186 -4.02 20.01 -6.49
CA GLY A 186 -4.88 19.70 -5.36
C GLY A 186 -5.52 18.31 -5.42
N THR A 187 -5.32 17.53 -6.49
CA THR A 187 -5.79 16.14 -6.57
C THR A 187 -4.82 15.17 -5.91
N TRP A 188 -5.30 13.98 -5.60
CA TRP A 188 -4.46 12.87 -5.14
C TRP A 188 -4.02 12.05 -6.34
N GLN A 189 -2.73 11.96 -6.58
CA GLN A 189 -2.14 11.33 -7.76
C GLN A 189 -1.61 9.94 -7.43
N THR A 190 -1.89 8.99 -8.31
CA THR A 190 -1.41 7.61 -8.20
C THR A 190 -1.23 6.97 -9.58
N PRO A 191 -0.19 6.17 -9.80
CA PRO A 191 -0.07 5.37 -11.02
C PRO A 191 -0.91 4.08 -10.98
N ARG A 192 -1.46 3.70 -9.81
CA ARG A 192 -2.16 2.42 -9.65
C ARG A 192 -3.50 2.60 -8.94
N VAL A 193 -4.54 2.02 -9.53
CA VAL A 193 -5.85 1.84 -8.90
C VAL A 193 -6.17 0.36 -8.84
N THR A 194 -6.54 -0.10 -7.65
CA THR A 194 -7.05 -1.45 -7.41
C THR A 194 -8.56 -1.35 -7.26
N TYR A 195 -9.32 -2.24 -7.90
CA TYR A 195 -10.78 -2.23 -7.83
C TYR A 195 -11.36 -3.64 -7.67
N GLY A 196 -12.52 -3.74 -7.07
CA GLY A 196 -13.24 -5.00 -6.95
C GLY A 196 -14.02 -5.31 -8.23
N LYS A 197 -13.77 -6.47 -8.82
CA LYS A 197 -14.54 -6.96 -9.96
C LYS A 197 -15.88 -7.49 -9.50
N ASP A 198 -16.89 -7.43 -10.36
CA ASP A 198 -18.25 -7.97 -10.13
C ASP A 198 -18.88 -7.48 -8.81
N GLY A 199 -18.67 -6.21 -8.47
CA GLY A 199 -19.23 -5.58 -7.26
C GLY A 199 -18.49 -5.90 -5.96
N LEU A 200 -17.39 -6.65 -6.02
CA LEU A 200 -16.55 -6.93 -4.86
C LEU A 200 -16.03 -5.62 -4.25
N THR A 201 -16.03 -5.53 -2.93
CA THR A 201 -15.31 -4.47 -2.22
C THR A 201 -13.89 -4.95 -1.96
N PRO A 202 -12.84 -4.21 -2.40
CA PRO A 202 -11.46 -4.55 -2.03
C PRO A 202 -11.34 -4.69 -0.51
N PRO A 203 -10.95 -5.87 0.00
CA PRO A 203 -11.02 -6.15 1.43
C PRO A 203 -9.75 -5.76 2.22
N MET A 204 -8.71 -5.19 1.54
CA MET A 204 -7.44 -4.76 2.14
C MET A 204 -7.42 -3.30 2.60
#